data_8f5c47ef071bdc56b4aab1a8e6b2df72
#
_entry.id   8f5c47ef071bdc56b4aab1a8e6b2df72
#
_cell.length_a   1.000
_cell.length_b   1.000
_cell.length_c   1.000
_cell.angle_alpha   90.00
_cell.angle_beta   90.00
_cell.angle_gamma   90.00
#
_symmetry.space_group_name_H-M   'P 1'
#
loop_
_entity.id
_entity.type
_entity.pdbx_description
1 polymer ?
#
loop_
_entity_poly.entity_id
_entity_poly.type
_entity_poly.pdbx_seq_one_letter_code
_entity_poly.pdbx_strand_id
1 'polypeptide(L)'
;MKTKLTELLGIEYPIIQGAMAWTSEHILVAAVANAGATGVIATGGREADWVREEIRAAKNLTDKPFGVNLMLMAKNIDEIVAVIKEEKPAFVTLGAGNTVPYIEPMHEAGIKVIPVVPNVKLAKRVAAAGADALIIEGQEAGGHIGTQTTMALMENVLPEVDIPVVIAGGIADGRALAAALTMGAEGVQMGSRFILAEECQMHQNCKDAIIKATDTDSAVTGLTSGHGGVRSLKNEFTQKYLEAEFSCAPKDELTAMSVGTNRKAAVEGDIVNGAVQCGQSLNRLTKVEPAKVIVDSVIAEAKEAIKKAQRFA
;
A
#
# COMPACT_ATOMS: atom_id res chain seq x y z
N MET A 1 -13.50 -10.39 -12.47
CA MET A 1 -14.30 -10.30 -11.20
C MET A 1 -14.80 -8.87 -11.11
N LYS A 2 -16.10 -8.66 -11.33
CA LYS A 2 -16.68 -7.30 -11.51
C LYS A 2 -17.11 -6.72 -10.16
N THR A 3 -16.63 -5.52 -9.83
CA THR A 3 -16.97 -4.75 -8.63
C THR A 3 -17.04 -3.27 -8.98
N LYS A 4 -17.58 -2.43 -8.08
CA LYS A 4 -17.61 -0.96 -8.30
C LYS A 4 -16.20 -0.39 -8.48
N LEU A 5 -15.18 -0.94 -7.81
CA LEU A 5 -13.78 -0.53 -8.00
C LEU A 5 -13.29 -0.84 -9.41
N THR A 6 -13.59 -2.04 -9.95
CA THR A 6 -13.16 -2.39 -11.31
C THR A 6 -13.83 -1.55 -12.37
N GLU A 7 -15.09 -1.19 -12.17
CA GLU A 7 -15.83 -0.27 -13.04
C GLU A 7 -15.28 1.16 -12.96
N LEU A 8 -15.02 1.63 -11.74
CA LEU A 8 -14.44 2.96 -11.50
C LEU A 8 -13.08 3.15 -12.17
N LEU A 9 -12.19 2.17 -12.04
CA LEU A 9 -10.81 2.27 -12.51
C LEU A 9 -10.59 1.71 -13.93
N GLY A 10 -11.56 0.99 -14.49
CA GLY A 10 -11.41 0.34 -15.80
C GLY A 10 -10.43 -0.85 -15.78
N ILE A 11 -10.36 -1.59 -14.66
CA ILE A 11 -9.48 -2.75 -14.46
C ILE A 11 -10.26 -4.06 -14.46
N GLU A 12 -9.59 -5.18 -14.72
CA GLU A 12 -10.22 -6.50 -14.80
C GLU A 12 -10.44 -7.12 -13.42
N TYR A 13 -9.48 -6.93 -12.50
CA TYR A 13 -9.47 -7.55 -11.18
C TYR A 13 -9.41 -6.51 -10.07
N PRO A 14 -10.17 -6.70 -8.97
CA PRO A 14 -10.26 -5.72 -7.89
C PRO A 14 -9.03 -5.76 -6.96
N ILE A 15 -7.84 -5.60 -7.53
CA ILE A 15 -6.56 -5.66 -6.83
C ILE A 15 -5.77 -4.39 -7.14
N ILE A 16 -5.29 -3.72 -6.10
CA ILE A 16 -4.33 -2.62 -6.17
C ILE A 16 -2.99 -3.11 -5.60
N GLN A 17 -1.91 -2.99 -6.35
CA GLN A 17 -0.58 -3.03 -5.77
C GLN A 17 -0.33 -1.67 -5.11
N GLY A 18 -0.24 -1.65 -3.79
CA GLY A 18 -0.10 -0.43 -2.99
C GLY A 18 1.26 0.23 -3.14
N ALA A 19 1.30 1.56 -3.00
CA ALA A 19 2.54 2.32 -3.04
C ALA A 19 3.48 1.91 -1.90
N MET A 20 4.71 1.56 -2.25
CA MET A 20 5.78 1.18 -1.33
C MET A 20 7.01 2.05 -1.62
N ALA A 21 7.34 2.96 -0.72
CA ALA A 21 8.47 3.88 -0.92
C ALA A 21 9.78 3.13 -1.23
N TRP A 22 10.52 3.61 -2.24
CA TRP A 22 11.76 3.01 -2.76
C TRP A 22 11.60 1.65 -3.45
N THR A 23 10.36 1.21 -3.70
CA THR A 23 10.06 -0.17 -4.13
C THR A 23 9.06 -0.22 -5.29
N SER A 24 8.01 0.62 -5.25
CA SER A 24 6.96 0.66 -6.27
C SER A 24 7.33 1.67 -7.36
N GLU A 25 7.95 1.18 -8.41
CA GLU A 25 8.41 1.94 -9.57
C GLU A 25 7.70 1.47 -10.85
N HIS A 26 7.95 2.15 -11.97
CA HIS A 26 7.24 1.94 -13.25
C HIS A 26 7.19 0.49 -13.72
N ILE A 27 8.26 -0.29 -13.52
CA ILE A 27 8.33 -1.70 -13.98
C ILE A 27 7.29 -2.56 -13.27
N LEU A 28 7.26 -2.51 -11.92
CA LEU A 28 6.29 -3.25 -11.13
C LEU A 28 4.85 -2.79 -11.43
N VAL A 29 4.65 -1.48 -11.45
CA VAL A 29 3.33 -0.88 -11.66
C VAL A 29 2.74 -1.27 -13.01
N ALA A 30 3.54 -1.18 -14.08
CA ALA A 30 3.12 -1.59 -15.42
C ALA A 30 2.86 -3.10 -15.52
N ALA A 31 3.70 -3.94 -14.90
CA ALA A 31 3.51 -5.39 -14.89
C ALA A 31 2.19 -5.80 -14.19
N VAL A 32 1.87 -5.17 -13.06
CA VAL A 32 0.61 -5.40 -12.34
C VAL A 32 -0.60 -4.92 -13.16
N ALA A 33 -0.49 -3.75 -13.81
CA ALA A 33 -1.54 -3.23 -14.68
C ALA A 33 -1.78 -4.14 -15.89
N ASN A 34 -0.72 -4.62 -16.54
CA ASN A 34 -0.79 -5.58 -17.65
C ASN A 34 -1.33 -6.96 -17.23
N ALA A 35 -1.25 -7.30 -15.94
CA ALA A 35 -1.87 -8.50 -15.38
C ALA A 35 -3.39 -8.38 -15.14
N GLY A 36 -4.00 -7.21 -15.41
CA GLY A 36 -5.42 -6.95 -15.25
C GLY A 36 -5.83 -6.35 -13.89
N ALA A 37 -4.87 -6.10 -13.01
CA ALA A 37 -5.01 -5.36 -11.76
C ALA A 37 -4.62 -3.89 -11.95
N THR A 38 -4.18 -3.17 -10.93
CA THR A 38 -3.56 -1.85 -11.06
C THR A 38 -2.45 -1.66 -10.05
N GLY A 39 -1.42 -0.92 -10.41
CA GLY A 39 -0.31 -0.57 -9.54
C GLY A 39 -0.27 0.92 -9.21
N VAL A 40 0.46 1.27 -8.16
CA VAL A 40 0.62 2.65 -7.68
C VAL A 40 2.10 3.00 -7.54
N ILE A 41 2.58 4.00 -8.29
CA ILE A 41 3.93 4.56 -8.15
C ILE A 41 4.04 5.27 -6.81
N ALA A 42 5.10 5.00 -6.04
CA ALA A 42 5.35 5.63 -4.75
C ALA A 42 6.22 6.87 -4.89
N THR A 43 5.75 8.03 -4.38
CA THR A 43 6.49 9.29 -4.44
C THR A 43 7.29 9.61 -3.19
N GLY A 44 7.11 8.83 -2.11
CA GLY A 44 7.77 9.09 -0.84
C GLY A 44 9.30 9.14 -0.93
N GLY A 45 9.90 10.28 -0.59
CA GLY A 45 11.34 10.52 -0.64
C GLY A 45 11.91 10.77 -2.05
N ARG A 46 11.06 11.03 -3.05
CA ARG A 46 11.44 11.25 -4.44
C ARG A 46 11.26 12.71 -4.85
N GLU A 47 12.10 13.18 -5.78
CA GLU A 47 11.97 14.50 -6.39
C GLU A 47 10.89 14.52 -7.48
N ALA A 48 10.31 15.68 -7.75
CA ALA A 48 9.22 15.84 -8.71
C ALA A 48 9.60 15.40 -10.14
N ASP A 49 10.81 15.70 -10.60
CA ASP A 49 11.30 15.27 -11.92
C ASP A 49 11.40 13.76 -12.04
N TRP A 50 11.86 13.07 -10.97
CA TRP A 50 11.85 11.60 -10.93
C TRP A 50 10.42 11.04 -11.03
N VAL A 51 9.45 11.64 -10.34
CA VAL A 51 8.04 11.24 -10.43
C VAL A 51 7.51 11.37 -11.86
N ARG A 52 7.87 12.48 -12.56
CA ARG A 52 7.53 12.69 -13.96
C ARG A 52 8.09 11.58 -14.86
N GLU A 53 9.37 11.27 -14.69
CA GLU A 53 10.04 10.22 -15.46
C GLU A 53 9.42 8.86 -15.23
N GLU A 54 9.09 8.51 -13.99
CA GLU A 54 8.43 7.25 -13.63
C GLU A 54 7.03 7.11 -14.24
N ILE A 55 6.22 8.18 -14.22
CA ILE A 55 4.90 8.18 -14.86
C ILE A 55 5.03 7.97 -16.37
N ARG A 56 5.96 8.64 -17.02
CA ARG A 56 6.21 8.50 -18.46
C ARG A 56 6.76 7.13 -18.82
N ALA A 57 7.67 6.59 -18.01
CA ALA A 57 8.19 5.24 -18.18
C ALA A 57 7.10 4.18 -18.02
N ALA A 58 6.20 4.32 -17.03
CA ALA A 58 5.06 3.42 -16.89
C ALA A 58 4.12 3.48 -18.10
N LYS A 59 3.79 4.69 -18.62
CA LYS A 59 2.98 4.88 -19.83
C LYS A 59 3.59 4.24 -21.09
N ASN A 60 4.91 4.14 -21.16
CA ASN A 60 5.59 3.44 -22.26
C ASN A 60 5.50 1.90 -22.16
N LEU A 61 5.21 1.37 -20.98
CA LEU A 61 5.13 -0.08 -20.72
C LEU A 61 3.70 -0.62 -20.68
N THR A 62 2.69 0.27 -20.52
CA THR A 62 1.29 -0.16 -20.41
C THR A 62 0.32 0.93 -20.85
N ASP A 63 -0.76 0.50 -21.54
CA ASP A 63 -1.93 1.33 -21.84
C ASP A 63 -3.02 1.19 -20.75
N LYS A 64 -2.77 0.36 -19.72
CA LYS A 64 -3.72 0.10 -18.65
C LYS A 64 -3.65 1.19 -17.58
N PRO A 65 -4.77 1.43 -16.86
CA PRO A 65 -4.78 2.43 -15.80
C PRO A 65 -3.87 2.06 -14.64
N PHE A 66 -3.10 3.05 -14.16
CA PHE A 66 -2.29 2.98 -12.96
C PHE A 66 -2.40 4.29 -12.17
N GLY A 67 -2.03 4.22 -10.90
CA GLY A 67 -2.06 5.35 -9.99
C GLY A 67 -0.69 5.85 -9.56
N VAL A 68 -0.72 6.99 -8.86
CA VAL A 68 0.46 7.59 -8.20
C VAL A 68 0.07 7.93 -6.76
N ASN A 69 0.93 7.63 -5.81
CA ASN A 69 0.68 7.98 -4.41
C ASN A 69 1.20 9.39 -4.09
N LEU A 70 0.39 10.16 -3.40
CA LEU A 70 0.76 11.42 -2.78
C LEU A 70 1.02 11.20 -1.28
N MET A 71 2.28 11.27 -0.87
CA MET A 71 2.68 11.28 0.54
C MET A 71 2.63 12.73 1.05
N LEU A 72 1.56 13.12 1.72
CA LEU A 72 1.25 14.51 2.04
C LEU A 72 2.19 15.17 3.05
N MET A 73 3.06 14.40 3.72
CA MET A 73 4.13 14.93 4.58
C MET A 73 5.41 15.26 3.81
N ALA A 74 5.48 15.03 2.50
CA ALA A 74 6.65 15.34 1.70
C ALA A 74 6.86 16.88 1.62
N LYS A 75 8.10 17.33 1.76
CA LYS A 75 8.43 18.76 1.72
C LYS A 75 8.19 19.41 0.35
N ASN A 76 8.29 18.62 -0.71
CA ASN A 76 8.10 19.00 -2.11
C ASN A 76 6.73 18.57 -2.67
N ILE A 77 5.71 18.46 -1.80
CA ILE A 77 4.39 17.96 -2.20
C ILE A 77 3.75 18.81 -3.30
N ASP A 78 3.89 20.12 -3.26
CA ASP A 78 3.30 21.02 -4.24
C ASP A 78 3.91 20.81 -5.65
N GLU A 79 5.21 20.56 -5.73
CA GLU A 79 5.90 20.25 -6.99
C GLU A 79 5.43 18.89 -7.55
N ILE A 80 5.27 17.88 -6.69
CA ILE A 80 4.76 16.56 -7.08
C ILE A 80 3.31 16.66 -7.55
N VAL A 81 2.47 17.44 -6.86
CA VAL A 81 1.07 17.70 -7.27
C VAL A 81 1.02 18.35 -8.66
N ALA A 82 1.89 19.34 -8.93
CA ALA A 82 1.97 19.98 -10.25
C ALA A 82 2.31 18.96 -11.34
N VAL A 83 3.31 18.11 -11.12
CA VAL A 83 3.69 17.03 -12.04
C VAL A 83 2.54 16.05 -12.29
N ILE A 84 1.84 15.62 -11.25
CA ILE A 84 0.72 14.69 -11.36
C ILE A 84 -0.44 15.29 -12.16
N LYS A 85 -0.77 16.56 -11.92
CA LYS A 85 -1.80 17.27 -12.71
C LYS A 85 -1.42 17.40 -14.19
N GLU A 86 -0.16 17.54 -14.50
CA GLU A 86 0.37 17.60 -15.87
C GLU A 86 0.35 16.22 -16.53
N GLU A 87 0.89 15.21 -15.85
CA GLU A 87 1.04 13.85 -16.39
C GLU A 87 -0.26 13.03 -16.37
N LYS A 88 -1.25 13.38 -15.56
CA LYS A 88 -2.60 12.80 -15.50
C LYS A 88 -2.61 11.26 -15.44
N PRO A 89 -2.10 10.64 -14.35
CA PRO A 89 -2.34 9.22 -14.10
C PRO A 89 -3.85 8.97 -13.93
N ALA A 90 -4.30 7.72 -14.02
CA ALA A 90 -5.72 7.38 -13.92
C ALA A 90 -6.32 7.75 -12.55
N PHE A 91 -5.54 7.63 -11.50
CA PHE A 91 -5.95 8.00 -10.14
C PHE A 91 -4.75 8.35 -9.26
N VAL A 92 -5.03 8.96 -8.13
CA VAL A 92 -4.07 9.16 -7.04
C VAL A 92 -4.56 8.47 -5.76
N THR A 93 -3.62 7.89 -5.01
CA THR A 93 -3.84 7.54 -3.61
C THR A 93 -3.18 8.59 -2.73
N LEU A 94 -3.82 8.94 -1.61
CA LEU A 94 -3.31 9.98 -0.72
C LEU A 94 -3.23 9.44 0.71
N GLY A 95 -2.09 9.65 1.35
CA GLY A 95 -1.88 9.22 2.73
C GLY A 95 -0.97 10.16 3.51
N ALA A 96 -0.83 9.90 4.81
CA ALA A 96 0.05 10.63 5.71
C ALA A 96 -0.23 12.13 5.77
N GLY A 97 -1.51 12.54 5.91
CA GLY A 97 -1.87 13.96 6.04
C GLY A 97 -3.36 14.26 5.80
N ASN A 98 -3.69 15.54 5.66
CA ASN A 98 -5.04 15.96 5.34
C ASN A 98 -5.29 15.88 3.83
N THR A 99 -6.08 14.91 3.40
CA THR A 99 -6.32 14.60 1.99
C THR A 99 -7.38 15.49 1.32
N VAL A 100 -8.30 16.08 2.11
CA VAL A 100 -9.45 16.83 1.60
C VAL A 100 -9.08 17.98 0.64
N PRO A 101 -8.05 18.81 0.89
CA PRO A 101 -7.70 19.92 0.00
C PRO A 101 -7.23 19.49 -1.40
N TYR A 102 -6.91 18.23 -1.59
CA TYR A 102 -6.39 17.71 -2.86
C TYR A 102 -7.47 17.07 -3.74
N ILE A 103 -8.68 16.81 -3.21
CA ILE A 103 -9.74 16.10 -3.95
C ILE A 103 -10.18 16.90 -5.17
N GLU A 104 -10.70 18.10 -4.96
CA GLU A 104 -11.20 18.93 -6.07
C GLU A 104 -10.11 19.29 -7.09
N PRO A 105 -8.90 19.72 -6.70
CA PRO A 105 -7.82 20.01 -7.68
C PRO A 105 -7.40 18.81 -8.53
N MET A 106 -7.53 17.57 -8.04
CA MET A 106 -7.27 16.37 -8.84
C MET A 106 -8.43 16.09 -9.79
N HIS A 107 -9.69 16.25 -9.34
CA HIS A 107 -10.87 16.12 -10.20
C HIS A 107 -10.86 17.13 -11.35
N GLU A 108 -10.48 18.39 -11.10
CA GLU A 108 -10.30 19.40 -12.16
C GLU A 108 -9.28 18.98 -13.23
N ALA A 109 -8.25 18.18 -12.82
CA ALA A 109 -7.28 17.61 -13.75
C ALA A 109 -7.78 16.32 -14.44
N GLY A 110 -8.98 15.81 -14.09
CA GLY A 110 -9.55 14.57 -14.60
C GLY A 110 -8.98 13.30 -13.93
N ILE A 111 -8.42 13.43 -12.73
CA ILE A 111 -7.75 12.35 -11.98
C ILE A 111 -8.66 11.90 -10.85
N LYS A 112 -8.90 10.59 -10.71
CA LYS A 112 -9.67 10.02 -9.59
C LYS A 112 -8.87 10.05 -8.29
N VAL A 113 -9.58 10.16 -7.16
CA VAL A 113 -8.96 10.35 -5.84
C VAL A 113 -9.38 9.25 -4.87
N ILE A 114 -8.39 8.50 -4.36
CA ILE A 114 -8.60 7.35 -3.46
C ILE A 114 -7.75 7.55 -2.19
N PRO A 115 -8.26 8.25 -1.16
CA PRO A 115 -7.55 8.45 0.11
C PRO A 115 -7.34 7.14 0.88
N VAL A 116 -6.21 7.04 1.59
CA VAL A 116 -5.95 5.97 2.57
C VAL A 116 -6.33 6.49 3.96
N VAL A 117 -7.20 5.78 4.66
CA VAL A 117 -7.76 6.22 5.94
C VAL A 117 -7.74 5.12 7.00
N PRO A 118 -7.40 5.41 8.26
CA PRO A 118 -7.27 4.43 9.33
C PRO A 118 -8.52 4.34 10.25
N ASN A 119 -9.61 5.05 9.99
CA ASN A 119 -10.78 5.08 10.87
C ASN A 119 -12.04 5.64 10.20
N VAL A 120 -13.20 5.40 10.83
CA VAL A 120 -14.53 5.84 10.38
C VAL A 120 -14.62 7.37 10.21
N LYS A 121 -14.09 8.14 11.17
CA LYS A 121 -14.18 9.61 11.13
C LYS A 121 -13.55 10.17 9.85
N LEU A 122 -12.38 9.69 9.50
CA LEU A 122 -11.69 10.11 8.29
C LEU A 122 -12.36 9.53 7.03
N ALA A 123 -12.85 8.29 7.06
CA ALA A 123 -13.61 7.71 5.97
C ALA A 123 -14.84 8.55 5.60
N LYS A 124 -15.68 8.90 6.58
CA LYS A 124 -16.85 9.77 6.36
C LYS A 124 -16.45 11.16 5.87
N ARG A 125 -15.36 11.72 6.40
CA ARG A 125 -14.89 13.05 6.00
C ARG A 125 -14.45 13.10 4.53
N VAL A 126 -13.69 12.11 4.07
CA VAL A 126 -13.20 12.09 2.68
C VAL A 126 -14.31 11.71 1.70
N ALA A 127 -15.23 10.82 2.09
CA ALA A 127 -16.40 10.50 1.30
C ALA A 127 -17.30 11.73 1.09
N ALA A 128 -17.58 12.48 2.17
CA ALA A 128 -18.35 13.74 2.11
C ALA A 128 -17.64 14.84 1.30
N ALA A 129 -16.32 14.79 1.18
CA ALA A 129 -15.54 15.70 0.38
C ALA A 129 -15.44 15.30 -1.11
N GLY A 130 -16.08 14.18 -1.50
CA GLY A 130 -16.18 13.74 -2.89
C GLY A 130 -15.10 12.77 -3.36
N ALA A 131 -14.41 12.06 -2.46
CA ALA A 131 -13.50 10.99 -2.87
C ALA A 131 -14.22 9.93 -3.72
N ASP A 132 -13.58 9.42 -4.77
CA ASP A 132 -14.16 8.44 -5.70
C ASP A 132 -14.26 7.03 -5.12
N ALA A 133 -13.31 6.69 -4.26
CA ALA A 133 -13.22 5.48 -3.44
C ALA A 133 -12.34 5.76 -2.22
N LEU A 134 -12.21 4.82 -1.31
CA LEU A 134 -11.23 4.93 -0.23
C LEU A 134 -10.55 3.59 0.05
N ILE A 135 -9.32 3.67 0.56
CA ILE A 135 -8.59 2.51 1.07
C ILE A 135 -8.61 2.60 2.59
N ILE A 136 -9.08 1.54 3.26
CA ILE A 136 -8.90 1.39 4.71
C ILE A 136 -7.72 0.48 4.97
N GLU A 137 -6.81 0.91 5.84
CA GLU A 137 -5.59 0.16 6.11
C GLU A 137 -5.48 -0.22 7.59
N GLY A 138 -5.51 -1.54 7.83
CA GLY A 138 -5.35 -2.12 9.14
C GLY A 138 -3.90 -2.18 9.60
N GLN A 139 -3.71 -2.35 10.92
CA GLN A 139 -2.38 -2.40 11.54
C GLN A 139 -1.52 -3.60 11.11
N GLU A 140 -2.07 -4.58 10.39
CA GLU A 140 -1.33 -5.71 9.81
C GLU A 140 -0.51 -5.32 8.57
N ALA A 141 -0.68 -4.10 8.04
CA ALA A 141 0.11 -3.56 6.94
C ALA A 141 1.60 -3.40 7.30
N GLY A 142 2.45 -3.31 6.29
CA GLY A 142 3.85 -2.90 6.42
C GLY A 142 4.02 -1.39 6.29
N GLY A 143 5.09 -0.83 6.85
CA GLY A 143 5.32 0.61 6.86
C GLY A 143 4.47 1.31 7.91
N HIS A 144 4.05 2.55 7.64
CA HIS A 144 3.22 3.31 8.57
C HIS A 144 1.84 2.67 8.72
N ILE A 145 1.42 2.48 9.96
CA ILE A 145 0.16 1.78 10.27
C ILE A 145 -0.75 2.61 11.18
N GLY A 146 -2.05 2.33 11.06
CA GLY A 146 -3.06 2.75 12.04
C GLY A 146 -3.05 1.89 13.29
N THR A 147 -4.09 2.05 14.12
CA THR A 147 -4.22 1.34 15.41
C THR A 147 -5.28 0.23 15.39
N GLN A 148 -6.11 0.17 14.36
CA GLN A 148 -7.17 -0.85 14.26
C GLN A 148 -6.71 -2.04 13.42
N THR A 149 -7.13 -3.25 13.81
CA THR A 149 -6.96 -4.44 12.98
C THR A 149 -7.88 -4.38 11.76
N THR A 150 -7.48 -5.03 10.68
CA THR A 150 -8.21 -4.99 9.40
C THR A 150 -9.66 -5.45 9.54
N MET A 151 -9.92 -6.55 10.25
CA MET A 151 -11.27 -7.07 10.47
C MET A 151 -12.16 -6.05 11.20
N ALA A 152 -11.71 -5.51 12.33
CA ALA A 152 -12.46 -4.51 13.08
C ALA A 152 -12.66 -3.21 12.28
N LEU A 153 -11.66 -2.81 11.50
CA LEU A 153 -11.75 -1.62 10.65
C LEU A 153 -12.79 -1.81 9.53
N MET A 154 -12.88 -2.99 8.92
CA MET A 154 -13.93 -3.32 7.94
C MET A 154 -15.33 -3.23 8.56
N GLU A 155 -15.55 -3.88 9.70
CA GLU A 155 -16.85 -3.83 10.40
C GLU A 155 -17.28 -2.42 10.75
N ASN A 156 -16.32 -1.57 11.14
CA ASN A 156 -16.60 -0.20 11.53
C ASN A 156 -16.84 0.73 10.34
N VAL A 157 -16.15 0.56 9.20
CA VAL A 157 -16.17 1.53 8.09
C VAL A 157 -17.15 1.18 7.00
N LEU A 158 -17.25 -0.11 6.62
CA LEU A 158 -18.07 -0.51 5.47
C LEU A 158 -19.55 -0.07 5.57
N PRO A 159 -20.24 -0.14 6.73
CA PRO A 159 -21.62 0.31 6.84
C PRO A 159 -21.79 1.84 6.89
N GLU A 160 -20.71 2.61 6.96
CA GLU A 160 -20.73 4.05 7.25
C GLU A 160 -20.45 4.94 6.02
N VAL A 161 -20.15 4.32 4.87
CA VAL A 161 -19.86 5.02 3.61
C VAL A 161 -20.47 4.31 2.40
N ASP A 162 -20.94 5.08 1.41
CA ASP A 162 -21.59 4.56 0.20
C ASP A 162 -20.63 4.45 -1.00
N ILE A 163 -19.41 5.01 -0.91
CA ILE A 163 -18.39 4.93 -1.96
C ILE A 163 -17.62 3.61 -1.89
N PRO A 164 -17.01 3.14 -2.99
CA PRO A 164 -16.23 1.91 -3.00
C PRO A 164 -15.12 1.90 -1.95
N VAL A 165 -15.01 0.82 -1.18
CA VAL A 165 -13.99 0.65 -0.15
C VAL A 165 -13.03 -0.48 -0.55
N VAL A 166 -11.74 -0.19 -0.49
CA VAL A 166 -10.63 -1.13 -0.73
C VAL A 166 -9.97 -1.48 0.60
N ILE A 167 -9.68 -2.74 0.83
CA ILE A 167 -9.09 -3.22 2.08
C ILE A 167 -7.59 -3.41 1.92
N ALA A 168 -6.81 -2.82 2.83
CA ALA A 168 -5.37 -2.98 2.93
C ALA A 168 -4.94 -3.49 4.32
N GLY A 169 -3.80 -4.15 4.39
CA GLY A 169 -3.29 -4.77 5.62
C GLY A 169 -3.76 -6.21 5.80
N GLY A 170 -2.81 -7.13 5.98
CA GLY A 170 -3.10 -8.55 6.17
C GLY A 170 -3.49 -9.33 4.92
N ILE A 171 -3.56 -8.70 3.76
CA ILE A 171 -3.99 -9.33 2.49
C ILE A 171 -2.78 -9.85 1.74
N ALA A 172 -2.69 -11.17 1.52
CA ALA A 172 -1.58 -11.79 0.81
C ALA A 172 -2.00 -12.88 -0.19
N ASP A 173 -3.26 -13.35 -0.15
CA ASP A 173 -3.77 -14.39 -1.03
C ASP A 173 -5.24 -14.17 -1.40
N GLY A 174 -5.78 -15.06 -2.26
CA GLY A 174 -7.15 -14.95 -2.73
C GLY A 174 -8.22 -15.25 -1.68
N ARG A 175 -7.88 -15.97 -0.61
CA ARG A 175 -8.84 -16.20 0.50
C ARG A 175 -9.13 -14.90 1.24
N ALA A 176 -8.09 -14.08 1.44
CA ALA A 176 -8.26 -12.77 2.05
C ALA A 176 -9.04 -11.81 1.13
N LEU A 177 -8.81 -11.84 -0.19
CA LEU A 177 -9.64 -11.13 -1.17
C LEU A 177 -11.11 -11.57 -1.08
N ALA A 178 -11.38 -12.89 -1.06
CA ALA A 178 -12.74 -13.42 -0.95
C ALA A 178 -13.43 -12.97 0.33
N ALA A 179 -12.73 -12.98 1.47
CA ALA A 179 -13.25 -12.53 2.75
C ALA A 179 -13.61 -11.04 2.72
N ALA A 180 -12.73 -10.18 2.19
CA ALA A 180 -12.98 -8.76 2.03
C ALA A 180 -14.22 -8.47 1.16
N LEU A 181 -14.33 -9.14 0.01
CA LEU A 181 -15.49 -9.00 -0.88
C LEU A 181 -16.79 -9.49 -0.22
N THR A 182 -16.74 -10.58 0.55
CA THR A 182 -17.91 -11.11 1.27
C THR A 182 -18.40 -10.16 2.36
N MET A 183 -17.50 -9.38 2.97
CA MET A 183 -17.86 -8.34 3.94
C MET A 183 -18.40 -7.06 3.29
N GLY A 184 -18.38 -6.94 1.95
CA GLY A 184 -18.89 -5.77 1.24
C GLY A 184 -17.82 -4.81 0.71
N ALA A 185 -16.54 -5.16 0.80
CA ALA A 185 -15.50 -4.40 0.13
C ALA A 185 -15.58 -4.53 -1.40
N GLU A 186 -15.04 -3.57 -2.12
CA GLU A 186 -15.03 -3.54 -3.58
C GLU A 186 -13.67 -3.94 -4.19
N GLY A 187 -12.68 -4.20 -3.34
CA GLY A 187 -11.35 -4.66 -3.73
C GLY A 187 -10.37 -4.71 -2.57
N VAL A 188 -9.13 -5.06 -2.88
CA VAL A 188 -8.03 -5.11 -1.91
C VAL A 188 -6.81 -4.37 -2.41
N GLN A 189 -6.03 -3.82 -1.47
CA GLN A 189 -4.68 -3.34 -1.73
C GLN A 189 -3.66 -4.28 -1.07
N MET A 190 -2.64 -4.67 -1.82
CA MET A 190 -1.60 -5.59 -1.39
C MET A 190 -0.23 -4.92 -1.54
N GLY A 191 0.58 -4.93 -0.49
CA GLY A 191 1.97 -4.45 -0.52
C GLY A 191 2.95 -5.63 -0.55
N SER A 192 3.16 -6.28 0.59
CA SER A 192 4.22 -7.27 0.81
C SER A 192 4.20 -8.44 -0.18
N ARG A 193 3.03 -8.84 -0.67
CA ARG A 193 2.95 -9.88 -1.71
C ARG A 193 3.62 -9.44 -3.01
N PHE A 194 3.49 -8.16 -3.39
CA PHE A 194 4.12 -7.62 -4.58
C PHE A 194 5.59 -7.22 -4.39
N ILE A 195 6.11 -7.16 -3.15
CA ILE A 195 7.57 -7.11 -2.91
C ILE A 195 8.22 -8.35 -3.54
N LEU A 196 7.56 -9.49 -3.50
CA LEU A 196 8.02 -10.74 -4.10
C LEU A 196 7.61 -10.90 -5.57
N ALA A 197 7.26 -9.82 -6.25
CA ALA A 197 7.21 -9.83 -7.71
C ALA A 197 8.63 -9.77 -8.30
N GLU A 198 8.86 -10.47 -9.42
CA GLU A 198 10.13 -10.42 -10.17
C GLU A 198 10.43 -8.98 -10.60
N GLU A 199 9.39 -8.24 -10.99
CA GLU A 199 9.46 -6.88 -11.48
C GLU A 199 9.64 -5.83 -10.38
N CYS A 200 9.58 -6.22 -9.11
CA CYS A 200 9.80 -5.34 -7.97
C CYS A 200 11.28 -5.00 -7.79
N GLN A 201 11.61 -3.73 -7.67
CA GLN A 201 12.98 -3.21 -7.58
C GLN A 201 13.62 -3.34 -6.18
N MET A 202 12.87 -3.81 -5.17
CA MET A 202 13.46 -4.02 -3.84
C MET A 202 14.66 -4.97 -3.91
N HIS A 203 15.74 -4.62 -3.18
CA HIS A 203 16.97 -5.39 -3.14
C HIS A 203 16.73 -6.87 -2.78
N GLN A 204 17.44 -7.79 -3.44
CA GLN A 204 17.24 -9.23 -3.28
C GLN A 204 17.39 -9.71 -1.83
N ASN A 205 18.34 -9.14 -1.07
CA ASN A 205 18.50 -9.48 0.35
C ASN A 205 17.21 -9.30 1.15
N CYS A 206 16.43 -8.24 0.86
CA CYS A 206 15.14 -8.00 1.51
C CYS A 206 14.08 -9.02 1.10
N LYS A 207 14.01 -9.37 -0.20
CA LYS A 207 13.12 -10.44 -0.70
C LYS A 207 13.44 -11.77 -0.01
N ASP A 208 14.72 -12.12 0.08
CA ASP A 208 15.19 -13.35 0.74
C ASP A 208 14.90 -13.36 2.25
N ALA A 209 15.05 -12.21 2.92
CA ALA A 209 14.71 -12.07 4.33
C ALA A 209 13.20 -12.24 4.57
N ILE A 210 12.35 -11.68 3.71
CA ILE A 210 10.90 -11.84 3.77
C ILE A 210 10.49 -13.30 3.56
N ILE A 211 11.09 -14.00 2.59
CA ILE A 211 10.80 -15.42 2.31
C ILE A 211 11.19 -16.33 3.49
N LYS A 212 12.26 -16.00 4.20
CA LYS A 212 12.73 -16.76 5.37
C LYS A 212 11.96 -16.48 6.65
N ALA A 213 11.24 -15.36 6.69
CA ALA A 213 10.52 -14.90 7.87
C ALA A 213 9.27 -15.74 8.14
N THR A 214 8.94 -15.87 9.42
CA THR A 214 7.72 -16.52 9.91
C THR A 214 6.66 -15.49 10.32
N ASP A 215 5.46 -15.92 10.66
CA ASP A 215 4.32 -15.09 11.06
C ASP A 215 4.57 -14.20 12.29
N THR A 216 5.59 -14.51 13.09
CA THR A 216 5.97 -13.73 14.27
C THR A 216 7.18 -12.81 14.08
N ASP A 217 7.76 -12.76 12.88
CA ASP A 217 9.01 -12.04 12.60
C ASP A 217 8.82 -10.59 12.15
N SER A 218 7.68 -9.97 12.45
CA SER A 218 7.51 -8.53 12.30
C SER A 218 7.40 -7.82 13.65
N ALA A 219 7.82 -6.56 13.69
CA ALA A 219 7.72 -5.68 14.86
C ALA A 219 7.22 -4.30 14.44
N VAL A 220 6.59 -3.59 15.37
CA VAL A 220 6.19 -2.19 15.21
C VAL A 220 7.08 -1.32 16.06
N THR A 221 7.72 -0.34 15.44
CA THR A 221 8.54 0.70 16.07
C THR A 221 7.85 2.06 15.96
N GLY A 222 8.21 3.02 16.79
CA GLY A 222 7.78 4.41 16.65
C GLY A 222 6.41 4.74 17.25
N LEU A 223 5.83 3.85 18.06
CA LEU A 223 4.52 4.11 18.70
C LEU A 223 4.55 5.33 19.64
N THR A 224 5.69 5.64 20.23
CA THR A 224 5.88 6.78 21.14
C THR A 224 6.55 7.98 20.49
N SER A 225 7.09 7.83 19.27
CA SER A 225 7.81 8.91 18.55
C SER A 225 6.93 10.11 18.17
N GLY A 226 5.62 9.90 18.07
CA GLY A 226 4.65 10.91 17.62
C GLY A 226 4.39 10.91 16.11
N HIS A 227 5.08 10.07 15.36
CA HIS A 227 4.90 9.93 13.90
C HIS A 227 4.06 8.71 13.49
N GLY A 228 3.55 7.95 14.47
CA GLY A 228 2.82 6.70 14.26
C GLY A 228 3.71 5.47 14.18
N GLY A 229 3.11 4.29 14.36
CA GLY A 229 3.83 3.02 14.30
C GLY A 229 4.28 2.67 12.87
N VAL A 230 5.46 2.06 12.76
CA VAL A 230 6.01 1.53 11.50
C VAL A 230 6.27 0.04 11.67
N ARG A 231 5.63 -0.79 10.84
CA ARG A 231 5.86 -2.24 10.85
C ARG A 231 6.94 -2.63 9.85
N SER A 232 7.91 -3.42 10.33
CA SER A 232 8.98 -4.00 9.52
C SER A 232 9.40 -5.37 10.06
N LEU A 233 10.26 -6.10 9.35
CA LEU A 233 10.87 -7.33 9.85
C LEU A 233 11.68 -7.04 11.14
N LYS A 234 11.67 -8.01 12.05
CA LYS A 234 12.56 -8.02 13.21
C LYS A 234 14.01 -8.16 12.74
N ASN A 235 14.87 -7.26 13.17
CA ASN A 235 16.31 -7.26 12.93
C ASN A 235 17.02 -6.40 13.99
N GLU A 236 18.32 -6.18 13.86
CA GLU A 236 19.06 -5.36 14.83
C GLU A 236 18.55 -3.91 14.91
N PHE A 237 18.13 -3.33 13.77
CA PHE A 237 17.53 -1.99 13.77
C PHE A 237 16.27 -1.95 14.63
N THR A 238 15.32 -2.83 14.40
CA THR A 238 14.05 -2.85 15.15
C THR A 238 14.29 -3.13 16.63
N GLN A 239 15.26 -3.98 16.97
CA GLN A 239 15.61 -4.27 18.34
C GLN A 239 16.17 -3.03 19.05
N LYS A 240 17.20 -2.39 18.48
CA LYS A 240 17.81 -1.17 19.03
C LYS A 240 16.80 -0.04 19.18
N TYR A 241 15.92 0.11 18.19
CA TYR A 241 14.87 1.12 18.23
C TYR A 241 13.88 0.88 19.38
N LEU A 242 13.41 -0.36 19.54
CA LEU A 242 12.48 -0.72 20.61
C LEU A 242 13.14 -0.60 22.00
N GLU A 243 14.42 -0.95 22.16
CA GLU A 243 15.17 -0.73 23.39
C GLU A 243 15.22 0.76 23.76
N ALA A 244 15.52 1.64 22.80
CA ALA A 244 15.48 3.09 23.00
C ALA A 244 14.07 3.59 23.33
N GLU A 245 13.05 3.13 22.60
CA GLU A 245 11.66 3.51 22.80
C GLU A 245 11.14 3.08 24.17
N PHE A 246 11.42 1.86 24.64
CA PHE A 246 11.05 1.38 25.98
C PHE A 246 11.84 2.05 27.10
N SER A 247 13.05 2.55 26.81
CA SER A 247 13.85 3.37 27.74
C SER A 247 13.41 4.83 27.77
N CYS A 248 12.30 5.17 27.10
CA CYS A 248 11.77 6.53 27.00
C CYS A 248 12.77 7.55 26.40
N ALA A 249 13.54 7.14 25.40
CA ALA A 249 14.41 8.04 24.66
C ALA A 249 13.65 9.25 24.09
N PRO A 250 14.28 10.42 23.98
CA PRO A 250 13.66 11.61 23.40
C PRO A 250 13.14 11.37 21.99
N LYS A 251 12.01 12.02 21.65
CA LYS A 251 11.38 11.86 20.32
C LYS A 251 12.30 12.20 19.16
N ASP A 252 13.15 13.21 19.33
CA ASP A 252 14.11 13.62 18.30
C ASP A 252 15.18 12.54 18.06
N GLU A 253 15.62 11.84 19.11
CA GLU A 253 16.52 10.71 19.02
C GLU A 253 15.86 9.55 18.27
N LEU A 254 14.64 9.16 18.66
CA LEU A 254 13.86 8.12 17.98
C LEU A 254 13.63 8.46 16.49
N THR A 255 13.34 9.73 16.20
CA THR A 255 13.19 10.21 14.82
C THR A 255 14.49 10.07 14.04
N ALA A 256 15.62 10.51 14.62
CA ALA A 256 16.93 10.41 14.00
C ALA A 256 17.32 8.95 13.70
N MET A 257 16.99 8.01 14.59
CA MET A 257 17.23 6.58 14.36
C MET A 257 16.47 6.01 13.16
N SER A 258 15.31 6.56 12.81
CA SER A 258 14.45 6.04 11.73
C SER A 258 14.74 6.62 10.34
N VAL A 259 15.34 7.81 10.28
CA VAL A 259 15.58 8.52 9.01
C VAL A 259 16.44 7.68 8.05
N GLY A 260 15.94 7.50 6.83
CA GLY A 260 16.63 6.80 5.74
C GLY A 260 16.70 5.27 5.86
N THR A 261 16.24 4.67 6.97
CA THR A 261 16.37 3.23 7.21
C THR A 261 15.59 2.38 6.19
N ASN A 262 14.42 2.85 5.72
CA ASN A 262 13.68 2.15 4.66
C ASN A 262 14.47 2.16 3.34
N ARG A 263 15.03 3.30 2.93
CA ARG A 263 15.88 3.37 1.73
C ARG A 263 17.09 2.46 1.85
N LYS A 264 17.73 2.46 3.02
CA LYS A 264 18.89 1.62 3.32
C LYS A 264 18.58 0.13 3.14
N ALA A 265 17.40 -0.32 3.58
CA ALA A 265 16.95 -1.68 3.33
C ALA A 265 16.62 -1.89 1.84
N ALA A 266 15.67 -1.12 1.31
CA ALA A 266 15.07 -1.38 0.00
C ALA A 266 16.05 -1.22 -1.17
N VAL A 267 16.96 -0.24 -1.09
CA VAL A 267 17.89 0.11 -2.19
C VAL A 267 19.30 -0.48 -1.97
N GLU A 268 19.81 -0.41 -0.72
CA GLU A 268 21.18 -0.83 -0.41
C GLU A 268 21.25 -2.29 0.09
N GLY A 269 20.10 -2.90 0.38
CA GLY A 269 20.02 -4.29 0.83
C GLY A 269 20.54 -4.54 2.25
N ASP A 270 20.65 -3.49 3.08
CA ASP A 270 21.03 -3.65 4.48
C ASP A 270 19.83 -4.14 5.30
N ILE A 271 19.74 -5.44 5.45
CA ILE A 271 18.68 -6.09 6.24
C ILE A 271 18.97 -6.10 7.74
N VAL A 272 20.11 -5.61 8.17
CA VAL A 272 20.53 -5.57 9.56
C VAL A 272 20.19 -4.22 10.22
N ASN A 273 20.60 -3.11 9.58
CA ASN A 273 20.40 -1.76 10.10
C ASN A 273 19.30 -0.98 9.33
N GLY A 274 18.73 -1.55 8.30
CA GLY A 274 17.64 -0.98 7.53
C GLY A 274 16.27 -1.48 8.00
N ALA A 275 15.23 -0.69 7.78
CA ALA A 275 13.85 -1.09 8.05
C ALA A 275 13.26 -1.83 6.83
N VAL A 276 13.22 -3.15 6.87
CA VAL A 276 12.58 -3.98 5.85
C VAL A 276 11.06 -3.94 6.08
N GLN A 277 10.40 -2.94 5.51
CA GLN A 277 8.96 -2.72 5.72
C GLN A 277 8.13 -3.81 5.04
N CYS A 278 7.38 -4.57 5.82
CA CYS A 278 6.47 -5.62 5.37
C CYS A 278 5.35 -5.85 6.38
N GLY A 279 4.21 -6.37 5.91
CA GLY A 279 3.04 -6.70 6.76
C GLY A 279 3.19 -8.03 7.51
N GLN A 280 2.13 -8.42 8.24
CA GLN A 280 2.13 -9.61 9.10
C GLN A 280 1.90 -10.93 8.38
N SER A 281 1.43 -10.94 7.13
CA SER A 281 1.09 -12.19 6.42
C SER A 281 2.32 -12.92 5.86
N LEU A 282 3.43 -12.95 6.61
CA LEU A 282 4.75 -13.44 6.17
C LEU A 282 4.74 -14.90 5.73
N ASN A 283 4.07 -15.80 6.45
CA ASN A 283 3.97 -17.22 6.07
C ASN A 283 3.30 -17.48 4.71
N ARG A 284 2.69 -16.45 4.10
CA ARG A 284 2.11 -16.53 2.75
C ARG A 284 3.08 -16.06 1.67
N LEU A 285 4.24 -15.54 2.05
CA LEU A 285 5.25 -14.91 1.20
C LEU A 285 6.45 -15.84 1.03
N THR A 286 6.31 -16.88 0.20
CA THR A 286 7.24 -18.03 0.18
C THR A 286 8.17 -18.08 -1.02
N LYS A 287 7.91 -17.26 -2.06
CA LYS A 287 8.71 -17.28 -3.32
C LYS A 287 8.53 -16.00 -4.12
N VAL A 288 9.52 -15.70 -4.92
CA VAL A 288 9.47 -14.66 -5.96
C VAL A 288 8.78 -15.24 -7.20
N GLU A 289 7.86 -14.48 -7.80
CA GLU A 289 7.08 -14.88 -8.99
C GLU A 289 6.79 -13.66 -9.86
N PRO A 290 6.56 -13.83 -11.18
CA PRO A 290 6.06 -12.74 -12.02
C PRO A 290 4.77 -12.12 -11.45
N ALA A 291 4.60 -10.81 -11.55
CA ALA A 291 3.41 -10.09 -11.09
C ALA A 291 2.11 -10.70 -11.66
N LYS A 292 2.15 -11.14 -12.92
CA LYS A 292 1.00 -11.81 -13.54
C LYS A 292 0.62 -13.12 -12.82
N VAL A 293 1.60 -13.93 -12.45
CA VAL A 293 1.35 -15.19 -11.72
C VAL A 293 0.76 -14.90 -10.34
N ILE A 294 1.24 -13.84 -9.67
CA ILE A 294 0.68 -13.39 -8.39
C ILE A 294 -0.80 -13.02 -8.56
N VAL A 295 -1.12 -12.16 -9.52
CA VAL A 295 -2.51 -11.72 -9.77
C VAL A 295 -3.40 -12.90 -10.13
N ASP A 296 -2.99 -13.75 -11.08
CA ASP A 296 -3.76 -14.91 -11.52
C ASP A 296 -4.05 -15.88 -10.35
N SER A 297 -3.04 -16.14 -9.50
CA SER A 297 -3.20 -17.03 -8.33
C SER A 297 -4.19 -16.46 -7.31
N VAL A 298 -4.08 -15.17 -6.99
CA VAL A 298 -5.00 -14.50 -6.06
C VAL A 298 -6.44 -14.57 -6.57
N ILE A 299 -6.67 -14.33 -7.85
CA ILE A 299 -8.01 -14.40 -8.45
C ILE A 299 -8.54 -15.84 -8.48
N ALA A 300 -7.73 -16.82 -8.83
CA ALA A 300 -8.14 -18.23 -8.82
C ALA A 300 -8.51 -18.71 -7.42
N GLU A 301 -7.66 -18.42 -6.43
CA GLU A 301 -7.92 -18.74 -5.02
C GLU A 301 -9.18 -18.04 -4.48
N ALA A 302 -9.41 -16.77 -4.85
CA ALA A 302 -10.59 -16.03 -4.42
C ALA A 302 -11.88 -16.66 -4.98
N LYS A 303 -11.90 -17.01 -6.27
CA LYS A 303 -13.03 -17.70 -6.89
C LYS A 303 -13.34 -19.03 -6.21
N GLU A 304 -12.30 -19.81 -5.91
CA GLU A 304 -12.45 -21.10 -5.22
C GLU A 304 -12.94 -20.93 -3.77
N ALA A 305 -12.44 -19.91 -3.05
CA ALA A 305 -12.90 -19.60 -1.69
C ALA A 305 -14.37 -19.20 -1.66
N ILE A 306 -14.81 -18.33 -2.58
CA ILE A 306 -16.22 -17.91 -2.72
C ILE A 306 -17.11 -19.13 -3.05
N LYS A 307 -16.68 -19.99 -3.97
CA LYS A 307 -17.41 -21.21 -4.31
C LYS A 307 -17.58 -22.14 -3.10
N LYS A 308 -16.50 -22.32 -2.31
CA LYS A 308 -16.56 -23.12 -1.06
C LYS A 308 -17.49 -22.51 -0.01
N ALA A 309 -17.56 -21.18 0.06
CA ALA A 309 -18.41 -20.49 1.02
C ALA A 309 -19.93 -20.67 0.71
N GLN A 310 -20.32 -20.97 -0.53
CA GLN A 310 -21.71 -21.23 -0.90
C GLN A 310 -22.36 -22.39 -0.10
N ARG A 311 -21.56 -23.29 0.46
CA ARG A 311 -22.07 -24.37 1.34
C ARG A 311 -22.65 -23.88 2.68
N PHE A 312 -22.44 -22.61 3.03
CA PHE A 312 -22.94 -22.00 4.25
C PHE A 312 -24.21 -21.14 4.01
N ALA A 313 -24.57 -20.92 2.74
CA ALA A 313 -25.80 -20.26 2.33
C ALA A 313 -26.89 -21.28 2.01
#